data_79d9d634d729a6eaead569eacea6596f
#
_entry.id   79d9d634d729a6eaead569eacea6596f
#
_cell.length_a   1.000
_cell.length_b   1.000
_cell.length_c   1.000
_cell.angle_alpha   90.00
_cell.angle_beta   90.00
_cell.angle_gamma   90.00
#
_symmetry.space_group_name_H-M   'P 1'
#
loop_
_entity.id
_entity.type
_entity.pdbx_description
1 polymer ?
#
loop_
_entity_poly.entity_id
_entity_poly.type
_entity_poly.pdbx_seq_one_letter_code
_entity_poly.pdbx_strand_id
1 'polypeptide(L)'
;MHKEEMLARLLEELEKLNAKQELAASRPEDWFEPGMMQNLDQYGGEYSETEGVVILRTEVKGLRYENRTPRLDRLEVGDHVKVLRDPDNRYNPNNFTVENAFGENLGNLPAELCNALAPLTDSGAAEITDASVSYLEKLLERSRYAKQGVLFLRIEVRL
;
A
#
# COMPACT_ATOMS: atom_id res chain seq x y z
N MET A 1 12.29 8.20 -19.72
CA MET A 1 12.83 8.27 -18.35
C MET A 1 13.75 7.08 -18.10
N HIS A 2 14.93 7.32 -17.58
CA HIS A 2 15.91 6.28 -17.30
C HIS A 2 15.58 5.56 -15.98
N LYS A 3 16.13 4.34 -15.85
CA LYS A 3 15.93 3.52 -14.66
C LYS A 3 16.35 4.25 -13.38
N GLU A 4 17.47 4.96 -13.38
CA GLU A 4 17.97 5.71 -12.23
C GLU A 4 17.00 6.80 -11.80
N GLU A 5 16.39 7.51 -12.75
CA GLU A 5 15.41 8.55 -12.45
C GLU A 5 14.13 7.96 -11.86
N MET A 6 13.68 6.83 -12.38
CA MET A 6 12.49 6.14 -11.87
C MET A 6 12.73 5.59 -10.47
N LEU A 7 13.93 5.03 -10.23
CA LEU A 7 14.32 4.55 -8.91
C LEU A 7 14.36 5.71 -7.90
N ALA A 8 14.92 6.86 -8.29
CA ALA A 8 14.97 8.04 -7.43
C ALA A 8 13.56 8.48 -7.01
N ARG A 9 12.58 8.45 -7.94
CA ARG A 9 11.18 8.79 -7.61
C ARG A 9 10.56 7.79 -6.63
N LEU A 10 10.85 6.51 -6.81
CA LEU A 10 10.35 5.49 -5.89
C LEU A 10 10.94 5.67 -4.48
N LEU A 11 12.24 5.98 -4.40
CA LEU A 11 12.91 6.24 -3.12
C LEU A 11 12.38 7.51 -2.45
N GLU A 12 12.02 8.55 -3.22
CA GLU A 12 11.36 9.73 -2.67
C GLU A 12 10.03 9.38 -2.01
N GLU A 13 9.21 8.53 -2.66
CA GLU A 13 7.96 8.08 -2.07
C GLU A 13 8.19 7.25 -0.80
N LEU A 14 9.25 6.43 -0.80
CA LEU A 14 9.64 5.66 0.38
C LEU A 14 10.01 6.60 1.54
N GLU A 15 10.77 7.65 1.29
CA GLU A 15 11.11 8.67 2.28
C GLU A 15 9.87 9.37 2.83
N LYS A 16 8.91 9.69 1.98
CA LYS A 16 7.65 10.30 2.41
C LYS A 16 6.84 9.38 3.31
N LEU A 17 6.79 8.09 3.00
CA LEU A 17 6.12 7.10 3.83
C LEU A 17 6.79 6.99 5.20
N ASN A 18 8.11 6.98 5.24
CA ASN A 18 8.87 6.92 6.48
C ASN A 18 8.72 8.21 7.32
N ALA A 19 8.73 9.38 6.68
CA ALA A 19 8.49 10.66 7.35
C ALA A 19 7.07 10.72 7.94
N LYS A 20 6.09 10.18 7.23
CA LYS A 20 4.70 10.09 7.70
C LYS A 20 4.61 9.20 8.94
N GLN A 21 5.35 8.10 8.96
CA GLN A 21 5.45 7.20 10.13
C GLN A 21 6.07 7.92 11.32
N GLU A 22 7.15 8.68 11.14
CA GLU A 22 7.80 9.45 12.19
C GLU A 22 6.87 10.51 12.76
N LEU A 23 6.15 11.23 11.90
CA LEU A 23 5.17 12.22 12.34
C LEU A 23 4.05 11.57 13.15
N ALA A 24 3.57 10.42 12.70
CA ALA A 24 2.57 9.64 13.41
C ALA A 24 3.05 9.25 14.81
N ALA A 25 4.28 8.79 14.93
CA ALA A 25 4.88 8.41 16.21
C ALA A 25 5.02 9.61 17.16
N SER A 26 5.19 10.84 16.64
CA SER A 26 5.33 12.04 17.45
C SER A 26 4.00 12.59 17.98
N ARG A 27 2.86 12.22 17.39
CA ARG A 27 1.53 12.70 17.74
C ARG A 27 0.50 11.58 17.72
N PRO A 28 0.61 10.61 18.62
CA PRO A 28 -0.12 9.36 18.50
C PRO A 28 -1.65 9.47 18.66
N GLU A 29 -2.13 10.29 19.58
CA GLU A 29 -3.52 10.21 20.03
C GLU A 29 -4.52 10.91 19.11
N ASP A 30 -4.09 11.97 18.42
CA ASP A 30 -4.97 12.83 17.61
C ASP A 30 -5.07 12.39 16.15
N TRP A 31 -4.18 11.52 15.69
CA TRP A 31 -3.96 11.28 14.26
C TRP A 31 -4.36 9.88 13.80
N PHE A 32 -4.45 8.91 14.72
CA PHE A 32 -4.65 7.51 14.39
C PHE A 32 -5.73 6.87 15.22
N GLU A 33 -6.41 5.92 14.61
CA GLU A 33 -7.36 5.07 15.32
C GLU A 33 -6.62 4.22 16.36
N PRO A 34 -7.30 3.88 17.48
CA PRO A 34 -6.76 2.91 18.42
C PRO A 34 -6.37 1.61 17.69
N GLY A 35 -5.23 1.05 18.03
CA GLY A 35 -4.69 -0.13 17.39
C GLY A 35 -3.67 0.17 16.29
N MET A 36 -3.88 1.21 15.50
CA MET A 36 -2.90 1.61 14.47
C MET A 36 -1.57 2.01 15.09
N MET A 37 -1.61 2.69 16.23
CA MET A 37 -0.42 3.15 16.93
C MET A 37 0.50 2.02 17.36
N GLN A 38 -0.07 0.86 17.67
CA GLN A 38 0.71 -0.31 18.11
C GLN A 38 1.46 -0.97 16.96
N ASN A 39 1.15 -0.60 15.72
CA ASN A 39 1.69 -1.23 14.51
C ASN A 39 2.42 -0.23 13.62
N LEU A 40 2.98 0.84 14.19
CA LEU A 40 3.69 1.87 13.44
C LEU A 40 4.89 1.34 12.66
N ASP A 41 5.49 0.26 13.13
CA ASP A 41 6.57 -0.42 12.44
C ASP A 41 6.15 -1.07 11.11
N GLN A 42 4.83 -1.19 10.88
CA GLN A 42 4.28 -1.72 9.64
C GLN A 42 4.14 -0.67 8.53
N TYR A 43 4.31 0.60 8.88
CA TYR A 43 4.25 1.70 7.92
C TYR A 43 5.64 2.01 7.38
N GLY A 44 5.68 2.71 6.26
CA GLY A 44 6.93 3.09 5.63
C GLY A 44 7.50 2.00 4.76
N GLY A 45 8.82 1.89 4.70
CA GLY A 45 9.47 0.89 3.87
C GLY A 45 10.99 0.91 4.00
N GLU A 46 11.64 0.03 3.27
CA GLU A 46 13.08 -0.14 3.30
C GLU A 46 13.62 -0.53 1.92
N TYR A 47 14.88 -0.24 1.69
CA TYR A 47 15.56 -0.57 0.44
C TYR A 47 16.87 -1.28 0.71
N SER A 48 17.07 -2.41 0.05
CA SER A 48 18.36 -3.14 0.07
C SER A 48 19.03 -3.00 -1.31
N GLU A 49 20.05 -2.18 -1.38
CA GLU A 49 20.81 -1.97 -2.62
C GLU A 49 21.51 -3.26 -3.05
N THR A 50 22.06 -4.01 -2.10
CA THR A 50 22.78 -5.26 -2.36
C THR A 50 21.89 -6.33 -3.00
N GLU A 51 20.64 -6.44 -2.55
CA GLU A 51 19.69 -7.45 -3.04
C GLU A 51 18.84 -6.93 -4.21
N GLY A 52 18.82 -5.63 -4.45
CA GLY A 52 17.96 -5.02 -5.45
C GLY A 52 16.48 -5.12 -5.10
N VAL A 53 16.15 -5.09 -3.81
CA VAL A 53 14.79 -5.26 -3.31
C VAL A 53 14.34 -4.02 -2.54
N VAL A 54 13.14 -3.56 -2.86
CA VAL A 54 12.43 -2.51 -2.10
C VAL A 54 11.25 -3.16 -1.41
N ILE A 55 11.14 -2.98 -0.11
CA ILE A 55 9.97 -3.37 0.67
C ILE A 55 9.18 -2.11 0.98
N LEU A 56 7.94 -2.07 0.53
CA LEU A 56 7.02 -0.97 0.76
C LEU A 56 5.94 -1.40 1.74
N ARG A 57 5.60 -0.52 2.68
CA ARG A 57 4.45 -0.71 3.56
C ARG A 57 3.51 0.47 3.35
N THR A 58 2.35 0.22 2.80
CA THR A 58 1.42 1.26 2.39
C THR A 58 -0.02 0.86 2.65
N GLU A 59 -0.87 1.86 2.86
CA GLU A 59 -2.30 1.60 2.96
C GLU A 59 -2.94 1.37 1.58
N VAL A 60 -4.07 0.69 1.59
CA VAL A 60 -4.95 0.55 0.44
C VAL A 60 -6.01 1.63 0.51
N LYS A 61 -6.16 2.38 -0.58
CA LYS A 61 -7.14 3.46 -0.70
C LYS A 61 -8.45 2.97 -1.31
N GLY A 62 -9.53 3.70 -1.03
CA GLY A 62 -10.82 3.47 -1.68
C GLY A 62 -11.67 2.36 -1.08
N LEU A 63 -11.38 1.93 0.15
CA LEU A 63 -12.14 0.85 0.82
C LEU A 63 -13.61 1.17 1.04
N ARG A 64 -13.99 2.44 1.09
CA ARG A 64 -15.37 2.85 1.31
C ARG A 64 -16.25 2.78 0.07
N TYR A 65 -15.68 2.53 -1.11
CA TYR A 65 -16.41 2.47 -2.38
C TYR A 65 -16.69 1.03 -2.78
N GLU A 66 -17.75 0.82 -3.60
CA GLU A 66 -18.05 -0.44 -4.26
C GLU A 66 -18.19 -1.65 -3.33
N ASN A 67 -18.63 -1.44 -2.10
CA ASN A 67 -18.73 -2.51 -1.08
C ASN A 67 -17.40 -3.22 -0.79
N ARG A 68 -16.29 -2.51 -0.90
CA ARG A 68 -14.97 -3.11 -0.67
C ARG A 68 -14.70 -3.42 0.80
N THR A 69 -15.20 -2.60 1.73
CA THR A 69 -15.00 -2.82 3.16
C THR A 69 -15.46 -4.20 3.64
N PRO A 70 -16.65 -4.71 3.27
CA PRO A 70 -17.05 -6.07 3.67
C PRO A 70 -16.13 -7.17 3.14
N ARG A 71 -15.41 -6.94 2.06
CA ARG A 71 -14.46 -7.92 1.51
C ARG A 71 -13.27 -8.15 2.44
N LEU A 72 -12.99 -7.22 3.35
CA LEU A 72 -11.96 -7.36 4.37
C LEU A 72 -12.29 -8.44 5.40
N ASP A 73 -13.56 -8.80 5.57
CA ASP A 73 -13.99 -9.77 6.58
C ASP A 73 -13.40 -11.16 6.36
N ARG A 74 -12.99 -11.45 5.12
CA ARG A 74 -12.36 -12.73 4.76
C ARG A 74 -10.84 -12.68 4.73
N LEU A 75 -10.23 -11.54 5.07
CA LEU A 75 -8.79 -11.38 5.11
C LEU A 75 -8.25 -11.56 6.53
N GLU A 76 -6.99 -11.97 6.58
CA GLU A 76 -6.19 -12.01 7.81
C GLU A 76 -4.80 -11.44 7.51
N VAL A 77 -4.14 -10.93 8.55
CA VAL A 77 -2.75 -10.48 8.44
C VAL A 77 -1.88 -11.66 7.97
N GLY A 78 -1.05 -11.41 6.98
CA GLY A 78 -0.21 -12.42 6.34
C GLY A 78 -0.79 -13.00 5.06
N ASP A 79 -2.09 -12.81 4.79
CA ASP A 79 -2.70 -13.27 3.54
C ASP A 79 -2.05 -12.58 2.34
N HIS A 80 -1.80 -13.37 1.28
CA HIS A 80 -1.33 -12.81 0.02
C HIS A 80 -2.46 -12.13 -0.73
N VAL A 81 -2.12 -11.04 -1.38
CA VAL A 81 -3.02 -10.30 -2.28
C VAL A 81 -2.31 -10.07 -3.60
N LYS A 82 -3.07 -9.69 -4.62
CA LYS A 82 -2.53 -9.34 -5.93
C LYS A 82 -2.54 -7.83 -6.10
N VAL A 83 -1.43 -7.28 -6.56
CA VAL A 83 -1.30 -5.88 -6.94
C VAL A 83 -1.15 -5.83 -8.45
N LEU A 84 -2.16 -5.32 -9.15
CA LEU A 84 -2.29 -5.39 -10.59
C LEU A 84 -2.30 -4.01 -11.22
N ARG A 85 -1.54 -3.85 -12.33
CA ARG A 85 -1.63 -2.64 -13.15
C ARG A 85 -3.05 -2.45 -13.67
N ASP A 86 -3.50 -1.21 -13.63
CA ASP A 86 -4.80 -0.78 -14.11
C ASP A 86 -4.61 0.44 -15.02
N PRO A 87 -4.07 0.24 -16.25
CA PRO A 87 -3.71 1.33 -17.14
C PRO A 87 -4.91 2.09 -17.72
N ASP A 88 -6.08 1.49 -17.67
CA ASP A 88 -7.32 2.08 -18.16
C ASP A 88 -8.10 2.83 -17.08
N ASN A 89 -7.49 3.02 -15.91
CA ASN A 89 -8.13 3.76 -14.83
C ASN A 89 -8.39 5.21 -15.26
N ARG A 90 -9.66 5.63 -15.12
CA ARG A 90 -10.10 6.96 -15.59
C ARG A 90 -9.51 8.12 -14.79
N TYR A 91 -9.06 7.88 -13.57
CA TYR A 91 -8.52 8.92 -12.69
C TYR A 91 -7.00 8.98 -12.72
N ASN A 92 -6.34 7.85 -12.93
CA ASN A 92 -4.89 7.77 -12.98
C ASN A 92 -4.43 6.59 -13.84
N PRO A 93 -3.85 6.83 -15.03
CA PRO A 93 -3.38 5.74 -15.90
C PRO A 93 -2.20 4.96 -15.30
N ASN A 94 -1.60 5.44 -14.21
CA ASN A 94 -0.55 4.74 -13.48
C ASN A 94 -1.09 3.87 -12.36
N ASN A 95 -2.40 3.70 -12.25
CA ASN A 95 -3.04 3.03 -11.13
C ASN A 95 -2.64 1.56 -10.99
N PHE A 96 -2.65 1.10 -9.75
CA PHE A 96 -2.60 -0.32 -9.36
C PHE A 96 -3.81 -0.64 -8.51
N THR A 97 -4.53 -1.69 -8.87
CA THR A 97 -5.61 -2.23 -8.04
C THR A 97 -5.08 -3.34 -7.14
N VAL A 98 -5.76 -3.56 -6.04
CA VAL A 98 -5.45 -4.63 -5.09
C VAL A 98 -6.62 -5.60 -5.09
N GLU A 99 -6.35 -6.89 -5.29
CA GLU A 99 -7.35 -7.95 -5.29
C GLU A 99 -7.04 -9.00 -4.25
N ASN A 100 -8.09 -9.57 -3.64
CA ASN A 100 -7.96 -10.72 -2.77
C ASN A 100 -7.80 -12.02 -3.59
N ALA A 101 -7.68 -13.15 -2.89
CA ALA A 101 -7.52 -14.46 -3.54
C ALA A 101 -8.75 -14.88 -4.38
N PHE A 102 -9.88 -14.24 -4.17
CA PHE A 102 -11.13 -14.51 -4.92
C PHE A 102 -11.30 -13.62 -6.15
N GLY A 103 -10.31 -12.75 -6.44
CA GLY A 103 -10.39 -11.81 -7.56
C GLY A 103 -11.25 -10.58 -7.29
N GLU A 104 -11.65 -10.35 -6.05
CA GLU A 104 -12.43 -9.18 -5.68
C GLU A 104 -11.53 -7.97 -5.46
N ASN A 105 -11.92 -6.82 -6.02
CA ASN A 105 -11.19 -5.56 -5.86
C ASN A 105 -11.31 -5.07 -4.41
N LEU A 106 -10.18 -4.88 -3.75
CA LEU A 106 -10.09 -4.34 -2.39
C LEU A 106 -9.84 -2.84 -2.37
N GLY A 107 -9.34 -2.28 -3.46
CA GLY A 107 -9.01 -0.89 -3.55
C GLY A 107 -7.81 -0.62 -4.44
N ASN A 108 -7.12 0.47 -4.18
CA ASN A 108 -6.01 0.95 -5.00
C ASN A 108 -4.81 1.31 -4.14
N LEU A 109 -3.62 1.28 -4.72
CA LEU A 109 -2.45 1.90 -4.09
C LEU A 109 -2.59 3.43 -4.12
N PRO A 110 -1.95 4.16 -3.19
CA PRO A 110 -1.93 5.61 -3.22
C PRO A 110 -1.41 6.15 -4.56
N ALA A 111 -1.97 7.25 -5.03
CA ALA A 111 -1.64 7.81 -6.35
C ALA A 111 -0.16 8.14 -6.51
N GLU A 112 0.45 8.72 -5.48
CA GLU A 112 1.87 9.09 -5.49
C GLU A 112 2.76 7.87 -5.67
N LEU A 113 2.44 6.78 -4.97
CA LEU A 113 3.17 5.52 -5.10
C LEU A 113 2.98 4.92 -6.49
N CYS A 114 1.76 4.94 -7.02
CA CYS A 114 1.47 4.47 -8.36
C CYS A 114 2.29 5.23 -9.41
N ASN A 115 2.37 6.55 -9.29
CA ASN A 115 3.10 7.40 -10.23
C ASN A 115 4.62 7.12 -10.22
N ALA A 116 5.16 6.71 -9.08
CA ALA A 116 6.55 6.32 -8.97
C ALA A 116 6.80 4.89 -9.49
N LEU A 117 5.88 3.98 -9.18
CA LEU A 117 6.06 2.54 -9.43
C LEU A 117 5.71 2.12 -10.86
N ALA A 118 4.65 2.67 -11.44
CA ALA A 118 4.18 2.25 -12.77
C ALA A 118 5.23 2.38 -13.87
N PRO A 119 6.00 3.49 -13.99
CA PRO A 119 7.05 3.56 -15.01
C PRO A 119 8.13 2.49 -14.87
N LEU A 120 8.44 2.07 -13.63
CA LEU A 120 9.41 1.01 -13.38
C LEU A 120 8.87 -0.36 -13.81
N THR A 121 7.65 -0.68 -13.45
CA THR A 121 7.04 -1.97 -13.80
C THR A 121 6.73 -2.05 -15.29
N ASP A 122 6.24 -0.97 -15.87
CA ASP A 122 5.88 -0.94 -17.31
C ASP A 122 7.12 -1.08 -18.21
N SER A 123 8.26 -0.55 -17.79
CA SER A 123 9.51 -0.66 -18.54
C SER A 123 10.26 -1.98 -18.32
N GLY A 124 9.81 -2.79 -17.36
CA GLY A 124 10.52 -4.00 -16.97
C GLY A 124 11.72 -3.75 -16.05
N ALA A 125 11.93 -2.51 -15.59
CA ALA A 125 13.02 -2.18 -14.66
C ALA A 125 12.77 -2.69 -13.24
N ALA A 126 11.53 -2.95 -12.91
CA ALA A 126 11.13 -3.50 -11.62
C ALA A 126 9.96 -4.47 -11.78
N GLU A 127 9.81 -5.36 -10.81
CA GLU A 127 8.71 -6.32 -10.75
C GLU A 127 8.19 -6.40 -9.32
N ILE A 128 6.87 -6.40 -9.16
CA ILE A 128 6.24 -6.70 -7.89
C ILE A 128 6.24 -8.22 -7.72
N THR A 129 7.03 -8.73 -6.77
CA THR A 129 7.23 -10.17 -6.59
C THR A 129 6.37 -10.75 -5.49
N ASP A 130 5.90 -9.93 -4.57
CA ASP A 130 5.03 -10.37 -3.47
C ASP A 130 4.25 -9.21 -2.90
N ALA A 131 3.05 -9.50 -2.42
CA ALA A 131 2.23 -8.55 -1.64
C ALA A 131 1.41 -9.33 -0.63
N SER A 132 1.40 -8.85 0.60
CA SER A 132 0.66 -9.48 1.69
C SER A 132 0.07 -8.44 2.63
N VAL A 133 -0.96 -8.85 3.37
CA VAL A 133 -1.59 -8.00 4.37
C VAL A 133 -0.66 -7.82 5.57
N SER A 134 -0.27 -6.58 5.85
CA SER A 134 0.61 -6.26 6.98
C SER A 134 -0.16 -5.71 8.19
N TYR A 135 -1.30 -5.09 7.95
CA TYR A 135 -2.17 -4.56 9.01
C TYR A 135 -3.62 -4.57 8.51
N LEU A 136 -4.54 -4.89 9.40
CA LEU A 136 -5.96 -5.00 9.06
C LEU A 136 -6.83 -4.57 10.25
N GLU A 137 -7.76 -3.66 10.00
CA GLU A 137 -8.88 -3.40 10.89
C GLU A 137 -10.18 -3.56 10.11
N LYS A 138 -10.98 -4.55 10.49
CA LYS A 138 -12.31 -4.75 9.93
C LYS A 138 -13.24 -3.69 10.49
N LEU A 139 -14.31 -3.36 9.77
CA LEU A 139 -15.22 -2.29 10.17
C LEU A 139 -15.80 -2.51 11.57
N LEU A 140 -16.13 -3.76 11.92
CA LEU A 140 -16.67 -4.13 13.25
C LEU A 140 -15.68 -3.93 14.40
N GLU A 141 -14.39 -3.85 14.10
CA GLU A 141 -13.31 -3.65 15.07
C GLU A 141 -13.03 -2.18 15.34
N ARG A 142 -13.66 -1.28 14.57
CA ARG A 142 -13.44 0.16 14.62
C ARG A 142 -14.56 0.87 15.38
N SER A 143 -14.35 2.17 15.61
CA SER A 143 -15.37 3.05 16.16
C SER A 143 -16.67 2.98 15.36
N ARG A 144 -17.82 3.09 16.03
CA ARG A 144 -19.14 3.15 15.38
C ARG A 144 -19.28 4.29 14.35
N TYR A 145 -18.39 5.28 14.38
CA TYR A 145 -18.37 6.38 13.42
C TYR A 145 -17.51 6.08 12.19
N ALA A 146 -16.75 5.02 12.21
CA ALA A 146 -15.95 4.62 11.05
C ALA A 146 -16.85 4.15 9.91
N LYS A 147 -16.48 4.51 8.66
CA LYS A 147 -17.25 4.18 7.46
C LYS A 147 -16.53 3.17 6.57
N GLN A 148 -15.32 2.82 6.94
CA GLN A 148 -14.51 1.87 6.18
C GLN A 148 -13.57 1.11 7.13
N GLY A 149 -13.09 -0.03 6.68
CA GLY A 149 -12.00 -0.74 7.33
C GLY A 149 -10.65 -0.05 7.04
N VAL A 150 -9.60 -0.65 7.58
CA VAL A 150 -8.22 -0.22 7.32
C VAL A 150 -7.43 -1.42 6.83
N LEU A 151 -6.71 -1.24 5.73
CA LEU A 151 -5.88 -2.29 5.13
C LEU A 151 -4.53 -1.70 4.76
N PHE A 152 -3.46 -2.33 5.24
CA PHE A 152 -2.10 -2.02 4.85
C PHE A 152 -1.43 -3.26 4.28
N LEU A 153 -0.56 -3.03 3.31
CA LEU A 153 0.17 -4.09 2.61
C LEU A 153 1.67 -3.93 2.81
N ARG A 154 2.33 -5.08 2.82
CA ARG A 154 3.76 -5.19 2.59
C ARG A 154 3.94 -5.63 1.14
N ILE A 155 4.64 -4.85 0.35
CA ILE A 155 4.87 -5.10 -1.08
C ILE A 155 6.36 -5.27 -1.31
N GLU A 156 6.76 -6.36 -1.93
CA GLU A 156 8.13 -6.59 -2.34
C GLU A 156 8.28 -6.25 -3.83
N VAL A 157 9.23 -5.36 -4.12
CA VAL A 157 9.55 -4.92 -5.48
C VAL A 157 11.01 -5.26 -5.76
N ARG A 158 11.27 -6.03 -6.80
CA ARG A 158 12.62 -6.33 -7.28
C ARG A 158 12.99 -5.42 -8.42
N LEU A 159 14.19 -4.92 -8.35
CA LEU A 159 14.77 -4.03 -9.35
C LEU A 159 15.70 -4.76 -10.32
#